data_9465978404821fba41d03ffcc251db1d
#
_entry.id   9465978404821fba41d03ffcc251db1d
#
_cell.length_a   1.000
_cell.length_b   1.000
_cell.length_c   1.000
_cell.angle_alpha   90.00
_cell.angle_beta   90.00
_cell.angle_gamma   90.00
#
_symmetry.space_group_name_H-M   'P 1'
#
loop_
_entity.id
_entity.type
_entity.pdbx_description
1 polymer ?
#
loop_
_entity_poly.entity_id
_entity_poly.type
_entity_poly.pdbx_seq_one_letter_code
_entity_poly.pdbx_strand_id
1 'polypeptide(L)'
;MSNYGWLKTFLMFVMAFAMQSSVGDWLKILDVGPDFVVIFIVSVALRHGAATGCFWGFLAGFTLDVYAPVEWLGANAIAMTIVGFAVGQLEEHFLTLNLPPKVGVLGLAFFVNDMFYFLITGLEKDVVTTLFITRTVPECIYTVVIGGILFYLISGKKSNV
;
A
#
# COMPACT_ATOMS: atom_id res chain seq x y z
N MET A 1 -10.09 3.76 18.89
CA MET A 1 -9.51 4.98 18.28
C MET A 1 -10.33 6.18 18.73
N SER A 2 -9.66 7.27 19.14
CA SER A 2 -10.36 8.53 19.42
C SER A 2 -10.86 9.16 18.10
N ASN A 3 -11.89 10.03 18.15
CA ASN A 3 -12.41 10.73 16.97
C ASN A 3 -11.33 11.46 16.18
N TYR A 4 -10.30 11.98 16.85
CA TYR A 4 -9.12 12.59 16.22
C TYR A 4 -8.26 11.58 15.44
N GLY A 5 -8.24 10.31 15.83
CA GLY A 5 -7.51 9.26 15.11
C GLY A 5 -8.12 8.97 13.74
N TRP A 6 -9.44 8.83 13.69
CA TRP A 6 -10.16 8.57 12.44
C TRP A 6 -10.02 9.72 11.43
N LEU A 7 -10.12 10.97 11.89
CA LEU A 7 -9.96 12.13 11.03
C LEU A 7 -8.55 12.21 10.43
N LYS A 8 -7.51 11.93 11.24
CA LYS A 8 -6.13 11.88 10.75
C LYS A 8 -5.93 10.79 9.70
N THR A 9 -6.47 9.60 9.94
CA THR A 9 -6.35 8.49 8.99
C THR A 9 -7.11 8.80 7.71
N PHE A 10 -8.29 9.42 7.78
CA PHE A 10 -9.04 9.86 6.62
C PHE A 10 -8.29 10.92 5.82
N LEU A 11 -7.68 11.90 6.47
CA LEU A 11 -6.84 12.90 5.79
C LEU A 11 -5.63 12.25 5.11
N MET A 12 -5.00 11.26 5.76
CA MET A 12 -3.91 10.49 5.14
C MET A 12 -4.38 9.69 3.93
N PHE A 13 -5.59 9.12 3.98
CA PHE A 13 -6.22 8.43 2.85
C PHE A 13 -6.39 9.37 1.66
N VAL A 14 -7.05 10.53 1.87
CA VAL A 14 -7.24 11.53 0.81
C VAL A 14 -5.90 12.01 0.25
N MET A 15 -4.91 12.22 1.12
CA MET A 15 -3.58 12.65 0.71
C MET A 15 -2.85 11.57 -0.11
N ALA A 16 -2.97 10.29 0.25
CA ALA A 16 -2.39 9.20 -0.52
C ALA A 16 -2.97 9.13 -1.93
N PHE A 17 -4.31 9.25 -2.08
CA PHE A 17 -4.97 9.28 -3.38
C PHE A 17 -4.63 10.54 -4.19
N ALA A 18 -4.57 11.70 -3.56
CA ALA A 18 -4.14 12.94 -4.21
C ALA A 18 -2.69 12.84 -4.71
N MET A 19 -1.81 12.23 -3.92
CA MET A 19 -0.42 11.96 -4.35
C MET A 19 -0.36 10.92 -5.47
N GLN A 20 -1.17 9.87 -5.40
CA GLN A 20 -1.24 8.85 -6.45
C GLN A 20 -1.66 9.46 -7.79
N SER A 21 -2.65 10.36 -7.81
CA SER A 21 -3.16 10.95 -9.04
C SER A 21 -2.36 12.15 -9.56
N SER A 22 -1.74 12.93 -8.68
CA SER A 22 -1.03 14.16 -9.09
C SER A 22 0.48 13.98 -9.17
N VAL A 23 1.07 13.39 -8.12
CA VAL A 23 2.52 13.24 -7.99
C VAL A 23 2.96 11.92 -8.64
N GLY A 24 2.09 10.91 -8.62
CA GLY A 24 2.34 9.64 -9.28
C GLY A 24 2.68 9.83 -10.75
N ASP A 25 1.94 10.68 -11.48
CA ASP A 25 2.20 10.95 -12.89
C ASP A 25 3.50 11.71 -13.15
N TRP A 26 3.89 12.61 -12.26
CA TRP A 26 5.14 13.36 -12.34
C TRP A 26 6.38 12.52 -11.98
N LEU A 27 6.22 11.54 -11.12
CA LEU A 27 7.28 10.64 -10.67
C LEU A 27 7.39 9.37 -11.52
N LYS A 28 6.51 9.19 -12.51
CA LYS A 28 6.59 8.06 -13.45
C LYS A 28 7.88 8.13 -14.26
N ILE A 29 8.73 7.13 -14.09
CA ILE A 29 9.88 6.85 -14.93
C ILE A 29 9.54 5.61 -15.75
N LEU A 30 9.43 5.72 -17.06
CA LEU A 30 9.03 4.62 -17.96
C LEU A 30 7.65 3.99 -17.61
N ASP A 31 6.67 4.83 -17.29
CA ASP A 31 5.32 4.44 -16.84
C ASP A 31 5.26 3.70 -15.48
N VAL A 32 6.36 3.70 -14.73
CA VAL A 32 6.45 3.10 -13.38
C VAL A 32 6.51 4.22 -12.35
N GLY A 33 5.60 4.20 -11.38
CA GLY A 33 5.54 5.16 -10.28
C GLY A 33 5.42 4.47 -8.90
N PRO A 34 5.61 5.22 -7.81
CA PRO A 34 5.43 4.68 -6.47
C PRO A 34 3.95 4.47 -6.16
N ASP A 35 3.61 3.40 -5.45
CA ASP A 35 2.26 3.16 -4.95
C ASP A 35 2.06 3.76 -3.55
N PHE A 36 1.52 4.98 -3.53
CA PHE A 36 1.20 5.68 -2.28
C PHE A 36 0.05 5.04 -1.52
N VAL A 37 -0.83 4.31 -2.20
CA VAL A 37 -1.99 3.65 -1.59
C VAL A 37 -1.53 2.46 -0.76
N VAL A 38 -0.62 1.63 -1.28
CA VAL A 38 -0.02 0.52 -0.51
C VAL A 38 0.80 1.06 0.66
N ILE A 39 1.59 2.13 0.49
CA ILE A 39 2.32 2.78 1.59
C ILE A 39 1.36 3.23 2.69
N PHE A 40 0.23 3.82 2.33
CA PHE A 40 -0.82 4.24 3.27
C PHE A 40 -1.38 3.04 4.04
N ILE A 41 -1.81 1.97 3.34
CA ILE A 41 -2.42 0.79 3.96
C ILE A 41 -1.44 0.15 4.95
N VAL A 42 -0.19 -0.07 4.55
CA VAL A 42 0.86 -0.64 5.41
C VAL A 42 1.10 0.25 6.63
N SER A 43 1.16 1.57 6.44
CA SER A 43 1.34 2.53 7.54
C SER A 43 0.21 2.48 8.56
N VAL A 44 -1.04 2.37 8.10
CA VAL A 44 -2.23 2.31 8.96
C VAL A 44 -2.34 0.96 9.64
N ALA A 45 -2.15 -0.14 8.91
CA ALA A 45 -2.23 -1.50 9.42
C ALA A 45 -1.19 -1.75 10.52
N LEU A 46 0.07 -1.35 10.31
CA LEU A 46 1.15 -1.46 11.31
C LEU A 46 0.91 -0.62 12.57
N ARG A 47 0.08 0.42 12.51
CA ARG A 47 -0.19 1.31 13.66
C ARG A 47 -1.48 0.99 14.40
N HIS A 48 -2.44 0.43 13.73
CA HIS A 48 -3.83 0.34 14.23
C HIS A 48 -4.40 -1.07 14.13
N GLY A 49 -3.59 -2.03 13.70
CA GLY A 49 -3.90 -3.46 13.69
C GLY A 49 -4.75 -3.93 12.51
N ALA A 50 -5.04 -5.22 12.53
CA ALA A 50 -5.65 -5.96 11.42
C ALA A 50 -7.04 -5.46 11.05
N ALA A 51 -7.91 -5.18 12.03
CA ALA A 51 -9.28 -4.71 11.76
C ALA A 51 -9.30 -3.37 11.03
N THR A 52 -8.43 -2.44 11.46
CA THR A 52 -8.31 -1.13 10.82
C THR A 52 -7.63 -1.24 9.46
N GLY A 53 -6.63 -2.11 9.34
CA GLY A 53 -5.97 -2.44 8.08
C GLY A 53 -6.93 -3.01 7.03
N CYS A 54 -7.80 -3.96 7.42
CA CYS A 54 -8.87 -4.49 6.57
C CYS A 54 -9.82 -3.38 6.07
N PHE A 55 -10.31 -2.57 6.99
CA PHE A 55 -11.30 -1.52 6.66
C PHE A 55 -10.72 -0.53 5.65
N TRP A 56 -9.54 0.01 5.93
CA TRP A 56 -8.90 0.97 5.02
C TRP A 56 -8.37 0.33 3.75
N GLY A 57 -7.92 -0.94 3.81
CA GLY A 57 -7.56 -1.73 2.64
C GLY A 57 -8.74 -1.91 1.69
N PHE A 58 -9.92 -2.29 2.23
CA PHE A 58 -11.14 -2.41 1.45
C PHE A 58 -11.54 -1.07 0.79
N LEU A 59 -11.59 0.02 1.57
CA LEU A 59 -11.95 1.34 1.05
C LEU A 59 -10.99 1.81 -0.05
N ALA A 60 -9.70 1.62 0.18
CA ALA A 60 -8.68 2.04 -0.77
C ALA A 60 -8.75 1.23 -2.07
N GLY A 61 -8.82 -0.09 -1.95
CA GLY A 61 -8.95 -0.98 -3.10
C GLY A 61 -10.26 -0.74 -3.86
N PHE A 62 -11.37 -0.57 -3.16
CA PHE A 62 -12.65 -0.24 -3.79
C PHE A 62 -12.61 1.09 -4.56
N THR A 63 -11.91 2.09 -4.02
CA THR A 63 -11.73 3.37 -4.72
C THR A 63 -10.91 3.19 -6.01
N LEU A 64 -9.89 2.33 -6.01
CA LEU A 64 -9.14 2.00 -7.22
C LEU A 64 -9.98 1.21 -8.21
N ASP A 65 -10.83 0.30 -7.74
CA ASP A 65 -11.71 -0.50 -8.58
C ASP A 65 -12.73 0.34 -9.36
N VAL A 66 -13.12 1.52 -8.86
CA VAL A 66 -13.99 2.45 -9.59
C VAL A 66 -13.38 2.91 -10.92
N TYR A 67 -12.06 2.94 -11.01
CA TYR A 67 -11.33 3.30 -12.23
C TYR A 67 -10.88 2.07 -13.04
N ALA A 68 -11.10 0.87 -12.53
CA ALA A 68 -10.74 -0.37 -13.20
C ALA A 68 -11.83 -0.81 -14.21
N PRO A 69 -11.50 -1.64 -15.20
CA PRO A 69 -12.49 -2.29 -16.04
C PRO A 69 -13.52 -3.07 -15.20
N VAL A 70 -14.78 -3.08 -15.64
CA VAL A 70 -15.90 -3.73 -14.91
C VAL A 70 -15.62 -5.21 -14.64
N GLU A 71 -14.90 -5.87 -15.52
CA GLU A 71 -14.49 -7.28 -15.42
C GLU A 71 -13.58 -7.57 -14.22
N TRP A 72 -12.86 -6.56 -13.73
CA TRP A 72 -11.91 -6.65 -12.60
C TRP A 72 -12.38 -5.93 -11.36
N LEU A 73 -13.65 -5.53 -11.35
CA LEU A 73 -14.25 -4.82 -10.22
C LEU A 73 -14.18 -5.69 -8.95
N GLY A 74 -13.61 -5.15 -7.90
CA GLY A 74 -13.41 -5.85 -6.61
C GLY A 74 -12.04 -6.50 -6.45
N ALA A 75 -11.23 -6.60 -7.51
CA ALA A 75 -9.91 -7.23 -7.42
C ALA A 75 -8.97 -6.48 -6.49
N ASN A 76 -8.87 -5.15 -6.63
CA ASN A 76 -8.09 -4.32 -5.73
C ASN A 76 -8.67 -4.30 -4.31
N ALA A 77 -10.00 -4.24 -4.17
CA ALA A 77 -10.65 -4.26 -2.86
C ALA A 77 -10.29 -5.53 -2.07
N ILE A 78 -10.34 -6.70 -2.70
CA ILE A 78 -10.00 -7.98 -2.07
C ILE A 78 -8.49 -8.04 -1.77
N ALA A 79 -7.64 -7.75 -2.75
CA ALA A 79 -6.19 -7.82 -2.59
C ALA A 79 -5.71 -6.92 -1.43
N MET A 80 -6.13 -5.66 -1.42
CA MET A 80 -5.74 -4.69 -0.39
C MET A 80 -6.35 -4.98 0.99
N THR A 81 -7.53 -5.60 1.05
CA THR A 81 -8.11 -6.07 2.31
C THR A 81 -7.24 -7.17 2.93
N ILE A 82 -6.82 -8.15 2.12
CA ILE A 82 -5.94 -9.24 2.56
C ILE A 82 -4.60 -8.68 3.03
N VAL A 83 -4.01 -7.78 2.28
CA VAL A 83 -2.76 -7.12 2.66
C VAL A 83 -2.91 -6.34 3.96
N GLY A 84 -3.96 -5.53 4.09
CA GLY A 84 -4.24 -4.76 5.31
C GLY A 84 -4.43 -5.65 6.53
N PHE A 85 -5.12 -6.79 6.37
CA PHE A 85 -5.24 -7.80 7.42
C PHE A 85 -3.90 -8.43 7.80
N ALA A 86 -3.18 -8.96 6.82
CA ALA A 86 -1.91 -9.66 7.04
C ALA A 86 -0.85 -8.76 7.69
N VAL A 87 -0.70 -7.55 7.19
CA VAL A 87 0.23 -6.56 7.75
C VAL A 87 -0.21 -6.12 9.15
N GLY A 88 -1.51 -5.97 9.37
CA GLY A 88 -2.05 -5.58 10.68
C GLY A 88 -1.87 -6.62 11.78
N GLN A 89 -1.70 -7.91 11.44
CA GLN A 89 -1.33 -8.95 12.39
C GLN A 89 0.09 -8.76 12.97
N LEU A 90 0.91 -7.99 12.28
CA LEU A 90 2.28 -7.72 12.71
C LEU A 90 2.38 -6.48 13.63
N GLU A 91 1.27 -5.80 13.94
CA GLU A 91 1.25 -4.55 14.72
C GLU A 91 2.07 -4.64 16.02
N GLU A 92 1.80 -5.64 16.85
CA GLU A 92 2.42 -5.79 18.18
C GLU A 92 3.94 -5.97 18.09
N HIS A 93 4.42 -6.65 17.06
CA HIS A 93 5.85 -6.93 16.88
C HIS A 93 6.61 -5.77 16.24
N PHE A 94 5.92 -4.94 15.41
CA PHE A 94 6.56 -3.93 14.58
C PHE A 94 6.57 -2.51 15.16
N LEU A 95 5.76 -2.22 16.19
CA LEU A 95 5.78 -0.91 16.85
C LEU A 95 7.10 -0.60 17.55
N THR A 96 7.82 -1.65 17.98
CA THR A 96 9.10 -1.57 18.68
C THR A 96 10.33 -1.72 17.78
N LEU A 97 10.14 -2.08 16.50
CA LEU A 97 11.24 -2.41 15.60
C LEU A 97 11.80 -1.18 14.86
N ASN A 98 13.09 -1.29 14.54
CA ASN A 98 13.84 -0.33 13.72
C ASN A 98 13.25 -0.23 12.30
N LEU A 99 13.74 0.73 11.53
CA LEU A 99 13.27 1.05 10.18
C LEU A 99 13.35 -0.12 9.16
N PRO A 100 14.43 -0.94 9.11
CA PRO A 100 14.61 -1.95 8.08
C PRO A 100 13.47 -2.98 7.98
N PRO A 101 12.97 -3.58 9.07
CA PRO A 101 11.85 -4.52 8.98
C PRO A 101 10.55 -3.90 8.45
N LYS A 102 10.29 -2.63 8.75
CA LYS A 102 9.09 -1.93 8.23
C LYS A 102 9.13 -1.76 6.71
N VAL A 103 10.32 -1.48 6.19
CA VAL A 103 10.57 -1.39 4.75
C VAL A 103 10.44 -2.75 4.08
N GLY A 104 10.93 -3.82 4.73
CA GLY A 104 10.77 -5.19 4.27
C GLY A 104 9.30 -5.62 4.18
N VAL A 105 8.50 -5.29 5.22
CA VAL A 105 7.05 -5.54 5.22
C VAL A 105 6.35 -4.78 4.10
N LEU A 106 6.75 -3.53 3.82
CA LEU A 106 6.18 -2.76 2.72
C LEU A 106 6.42 -3.44 1.36
N GLY A 107 7.64 -3.92 1.10
CA GLY A 107 7.96 -4.63 -0.13
C GLY A 107 7.17 -5.94 -0.28
N LEU A 108 7.08 -6.73 0.81
CA LEU A 108 6.28 -7.96 0.83
C LEU A 108 4.79 -7.65 0.64
N ALA A 109 4.26 -6.63 1.28
CA ALA A 109 2.86 -6.21 1.16
C ALA A 109 2.52 -5.82 -0.27
N PHE A 110 3.38 -5.06 -0.93
CA PHE A 110 3.25 -4.69 -2.34
C PHE A 110 3.21 -5.93 -3.23
N PHE A 111 4.15 -6.83 -3.03
CA PHE A 111 4.26 -8.07 -3.80
C PHE A 111 3.02 -8.97 -3.65
N VAL A 112 2.56 -9.13 -2.41
CA VAL A 112 1.36 -9.90 -2.08
C VAL A 112 0.12 -9.26 -2.72
N ASN A 113 0.03 -7.92 -2.69
CA ASN A 113 -1.05 -7.19 -3.33
C ASN A 113 -1.14 -7.50 -4.82
N ASP A 114 -0.05 -7.37 -5.56
CA ASP A 114 0.00 -7.62 -6.98
C ASP A 114 -0.27 -9.09 -7.31
N MET A 115 0.27 -10.01 -6.51
CA MET A 115 0.03 -11.44 -6.70
C MET A 115 -1.47 -11.78 -6.55
N PHE A 116 -2.14 -11.26 -5.52
CA PHE A 116 -3.59 -11.47 -5.36
C PHE A 116 -4.39 -10.79 -6.46
N TYR A 117 -4.00 -9.60 -6.88
CA TYR A 117 -4.62 -8.91 -8.00
C TYR A 117 -4.55 -9.74 -9.29
N PHE A 118 -3.38 -10.26 -9.66
CA PHE A 118 -3.23 -11.12 -10.84
C PHE A 118 -4.00 -12.43 -10.71
N LEU A 119 -4.06 -13.00 -9.51
CA LEU A 119 -4.82 -14.23 -9.28
C LEU A 119 -6.32 -14.02 -9.48
N ILE A 120 -6.85 -12.89 -8.99
CA ILE A 120 -8.29 -12.58 -9.05
C ILE A 120 -8.69 -12.18 -10.47
N THR A 121 -7.85 -11.41 -11.17
CA THR A 121 -8.13 -10.96 -12.56
C THR A 121 -7.99 -12.08 -13.58
N GLY A 122 -7.38 -13.22 -13.22
CA GLY A 122 -7.26 -14.38 -14.10
C GLY A 122 -6.49 -14.11 -15.41
N LEU A 123 -5.56 -13.18 -15.40
CA LEU A 123 -4.74 -12.84 -16.57
C LEU A 123 -3.93 -14.05 -17.05
N GLU A 124 -3.71 -14.14 -18.36
CA GLU A 124 -2.88 -15.17 -18.96
C GLU A 124 -1.45 -15.13 -18.41
N LYS A 125 -0.83 -16.30 -18.25
CA LYS A 125 0.50 -16.45 -17.65
C LYS A 125 1.57 -15.60 -18.33
N ASP A 126 1.53 -15.50 -19.66
CA ASP A 126 2.51 -14.72 -20.42
C ASP A 126 2.37 -13.22 -20.16
N VAL A 127 1.12 -12.75 -20.03
CA VAL A 127 0.81 -11.36 -19.67
C VAL A 127 1.26 -11.07 -18.24
N VAL A 128 0.97 -11.96 -17.29
CA VAL A 128 1.39 -11.84 -15.89
C VAL A 128 2.91 -11.78 -15.80
N THR A 129 3.63 -12.67 -16.48
CA THR A 129 5.09 -12.69 -16.45
C THR A 129 5.69 -11.40 -16.99
N THR A 130 5.14 -10.88 -18.08
CA THR A 130 5.56 -9.62 -18.68
C THR A 130 5.30 -8.45 -17.74
N LEU A 131 4.10 -8.32 -17.19
CA LEU A 131 3.75 -7.26 -16.26
C LEU A 131 4.57 -7.32 -14.97
N PHE A 132 4.83 -8.53 -14.48
CA PHE A 132 5.62 -8.75 -13.29
C PHE A 132 7.03 -8.21 -13.41
N ILE A 133 7.71 -8.50 -14.53
CA ILE A 133 9.09 -8.05 -14.76
C ILE A 133 9.15 -6.57 -15.13
N THR A 134 8.23 -6.10 -15.97
CA THR A 134 8.31 -4.74 -16.53
C THR A 134 7.66 -3.69 -15.63
N ARG A 135 6.71 -4.08 -14.77
CA ARG A 135 5.95 -3.16 -13.94
C ARG A 135 6.10 -3.46 -12.44
N THR A 136 5.69 -4.65 -11.97
CA THR A 136 5.64 -4.97 -10.54
C THR A 136 7.00 -4.85 -9.85
N VAL A 137 8.07 -5.36 -10.45
CA VAL A 137 9.42 -5.31 -9.83
C VAL A 137 9.95 -3.88 -9.74
N PRO A 138 9.95 -3.06 -10.80
CA PRO A 138 10.41 -1.67 -10.71
C PRO A 138 9.51 -0.83 -9.79
N GLU A 139 8.20 -1.03 -9.83
CA GLU A 139 7.22 -0.32 -9.00
C GLU A 139 7.39 -0.65 -7.51
N CYS A 140 7.68 -1.93 -7.19
CA CYS A 140 8.02 -2.37 -5.84
C CYS A 140 9.27 -1.66 -5.31
N ILE A 141 10.35 -1.64 -6.10
CA ILE A 141 11.60 -0.96 -5.71
C ILE A 141 11.35 0.51 -5.45
N TYR A 142 10.60 1.17 -6.33
CA TYR A 142 10.28 2.58 -6.19
C TYR A 142 9.41 2.86 -4.95
N THR A 143 8.38 2.04 -4.73
CA THR A 143 7.49 2.13 -3.57
C THR A 143 8.26 1.91 -2.26
N VAL A 144 9.17 0.94 -2.23
CA VAL A 144 10.02 0.63 -1.08
C VAL A 144 10.97 1.79 -0.75
N VAL A 145 11.59 2.40 -1.75
CA VAL A 145 12.48 3.55 -1.55
C VAL A 145 11.70 4.76 -1.01
N ILE A 146 10.60 5.13 -1.67
CA ILE A 146 9.77 6.27 -1.24
C ILE A 146 9.15 6.01 0.13
N GLY A 147 8.58 4.82 0.33
CA GLY A 147 7.99 4.42 1.62
C GLY A 147 9.03 4.37 2.75
N GLY A 148 10.26 3.92 2.47
CA GLY A 148 11.36 3.95 3.40
C GLY A 148 11.74 5.38 3.84
N ILE A 149 11.81 6.32 2.89
CA ILE A 149 12.05 7.73 3.17
C ILE A 149 10.91 8.29 4.05
N LEU A 150 9.65 8.02 3.71
CA LEU A 150 8.49 8.47 4.48
C LEU A 150 8.51 7.89 5.90
N PHE A 151 8.80 6.60 6.06
CA PHE A 151 8.92 5.98 7.39
C PHE A 151 10.06 6.58 8.22
N TYR A 152 11.19 6.90 7.58
CA TYR A 152 12.31 7.56 8.24
C TYR A 152 11.94 8.95 8.75
N LEU A 153 11.32 9.78 7.92
CA LEU A 153 10.88 11.14 8.28
C LEU A 153 9.85 11.13 9.42
N ILE A 154 8.96 10.14 9.44
CA ILE A 154 7.95 10.01 10.49
C ILE A 154 8.55 9.45 11.79
N SER A 155 9.54 8.55 11.71
CA SER A 155 10.24 8.00 12.88
C SER A 155 11.15 9.02 13.55
N GLY A 156 11.88 9.85 12.78
CA GLY A 156 12.80 10.86 13.29
C GLY A 156 12.12 11.95 14.13
N LYS A 157 10.81 12.16 13.93
CA LYS A 157 10.03 13.15 14.70
C LYS A 157 9.65 12.67 16.12
N LYS A 158 9.81 11.38 16.44
CA LYS A 158 9.52 10.82 17.77
C LYS A 158 10.70 10.84 18.73
N SER A 159 11.92 11.18 18.26
CA SER A 159 13.14 11.19 19.09
C SER A 159 13.43 12.53 19.77
N ASN A 160 12.62 13.57 19.55
CA ASN A 160 12.86 14.93 20.07
C ASN A 160 11.73 15.43 21.00
N VAL A 161 11.04 14.52 21.73
CA VAL A 161 10.13 14.92 22.83
C VAL A 161 10.43 14.10 24.07
#